data_e3044577f5ca1287ba70247570e98b13
#
_entry.id   e3044577f5ca1287ba70247570e98b13
#
_cell.length_a   1.000
_cell.length_b   1.000
_cell.length_c   1.000
_cell.angle_alpha   90.00
_cell.angle_beta   90.00
_cell.angle_gamma   90.00
#
_symmetry.space_group_name_H-M   'P 1'
#
loop_
_entity.id
_entity.type
_entity.pdbx_description
1 polymer ?
#
loop_
_entity_poly.entity_id
_entity_poly.type
_entity_poly.pdbx_seq_one_letter_code
_entity_poly.pdbx_strand_id
1 'polypeptide(L)'
;CTAKNVKKADMTIADFWGINDVAPEMNDGNGTSLILIRTDAGRKIFEKIATDFQLKEVSYEDGVRSNPAEYKSCARPIQRNTFFDDMQSMKFEELEKKYAAPIKVSLKTKVKNTIKFMLRVIGGQRV
;
A
#
# COMPACT_ATOMS: atom_id res chain seq x y z
N CYS A 1 5.57 8.81 -11.72
CA CYS A 1 5.96 10.12 -11.18
C CYS A 1 7.46 10.34 -11.39
N THR A 2 7.83 11.41 -12.07
CA THR A 2 9.24 11.78 -12.33
C THR A 2 10.00 12.18 -11.05
N ALA A 3 9.26 12.51 -9.98
CA ALA A 3 9.83 12.95 -8.70
C ALA A 3 10.07 11.80 -7.70
N LYS A 4 10.00 10.51 -8.13
CA LYS A 4 10.20 9.38 -7.22
C LYS A 4 11.56 9.40 -6.51
N ASN A 5 12.60 9.80 -7.22
CA ASN A 5 13.96 9.84 -6.68
C ASN A 5 14.33 11.20 -6.05
N VAL A 6 13.43 12.18 -6.12
CA VAL A 6 13.63 13.53 -5.56
C VAL A 6 12.55 13.78 -4.51
N LYS A 7 12.83 13.41 -3.28
CA LYS A 7 11.91 13.60 -2.15
C LYS A 7 12.04 15.03 -1.63
N LYS A 8 11.00 15.82 -1.81
CA LYS A 8 10.95 17.22 -1.34
C LYS A 8 10.13 17.40 -0.06
N ALA A 9 9.38 16.37 0.36
CA ALA A 9 8.59 16.44 1.58
C ALA A 9 9.47 16.21 2.81
N ASP A 10 9.24 16.95 3.88
CA ASP A 10 9.92 16.78 5.17
C ASP A 10 9.51 15.46 5.84
N MET A 11 8.26 15.06 5.67
CA MET A 11 7.70 13.80 6.13
C MET A 11 6.81 13.19 5.06
N THR A 12 6.69 11.86 5.07
CA THR A 12 5.72 11.11 4.26
C THR A 12 4.94 10.19 5.18
N ILE A 13 3.62 10.21 5.08
CA ILE A 13 2.73 9.30 5.80
C ILE A 13 2.08 8.37 4.78
N ALA A 14 2.06 7.09 5.08
CA ALA A 14 1.48 6.05 4.23
C ALA A 14 0.88 4.93 5.08
N ASP A 15 0.01 4.11 4.51
CA ASP A 15 -0.39 2.85 5.13
C ASP A 15 0.82 1.94 5.28
N PHE A 16 0.96 1.27 6.41
CA PHE A 16 2.07 0.34 6.63
C PHE A 16 1.70 -1.05 6.10
N TRP A 17 1.84 -1.26 4.80
CA TRP A 17 1.69 -2.57 4.20
C TRP A 17 2.78 -3.52 4.74
N GLY A 18 2.37 -4.69 5.22
CA GLY A 18 3.32 -5.66 5.81
C GLY A 18 3.59 -5.47 7.30
N ILE A 19 2.78 -4.68 8.02
CA ILE A 19 2.90 -4.47 9.46
C ILE A 19 2.97 -5.79 10.25
N ASN A 20 2.22 -6.82 9.84
CA ASN A 20 2.21 -8.12 10.50
C ASN A 20 3.55 -8.88 10.44
N ASP A 21 4.39 -8.55 9.46
CA ASP A 21 5.70 -9.19 9.27
C ASP A 21 6.81 -8.41 10.00
N VAL A 22 6.58 -7.13 10.32
CA VAL A 22 7.59 -6.21 10.87
C VAL A 22 7.32 -5.88 12.33
N ALA A 23 6.08 -5.54 12.66
CA ALA A 23 5.67 -5.12 14.00
C ALA A 23 4.21 -5.53 14.27
N PRO A 24 3.93 -6.84 14.38
CA PRO A 24 2.56 -7.36 14.52
C PRO A 24 1.82 -6.81 15.74
N GLU A 25 2.54 -6.46 16.80
CA GLU A 25 1.98 -5.86 18.03
C GLU A 25 1.40 -4.45 17.79
N MET A 26 1.79 -3.78 16.70
CA MET A 26 1.27 -2.46 16.34
C MET A 26 0.01 -2.56 15.46
N ASN A 27 -0.41 -3.76 15.08
CA ASN A 27 -1.60 -3.96 14.27
C ASN A 27 -2.82 -4.26 15.14
N ASP A 28 -3.61 -3.25 15.43
CA ASP A 28 -4.88 -3.35 16.17
C ASP A 28 -6.10 -3.68 15.27
N GLY A 29 -5.89 -3.90 13.98
CA GLY A 29 -6.94 -4.17 12.98
C GLY A 29 -7.58 -2.92 12.39
N ASN A 30 -7.28 -1.72 12.88
CA ASN A 30 -7.80 -0.45 12.35
C ASN A 30 -6.87 0.19 11.31
N GLY A 31 -5.68 -0.37 11.16
CA GLY A 31 -4.63 0.12 10.27
C GLY A 31 -3.52 0.84 11.03
N THR A 32 -2.30 0.69 10.53
CA THR A 32 -1.10 1.31 11.09
C THR A 32 -0.47 2.21 10.05
N SER A 33 -0.10 3.42 10.43
CA SER A 33 0.58 4.37 9.55
C SER A 33 2.10 4.17 9.59
N LEU A 34 2.72 4.22 8.42
CA LEU A 34 4.16 4.35 8.26
C LEU A 34 4.50 5.83 8.12
N ILE A 35 5.40 6.33 8.97
CA ILE A 35 5.89 7.70 8.90
C ILE A 35 7.37 7.68 8.52
N LEU A 36 7.70 8.30 7.40
CA LEU A 36 9.07 8.47 6.93
C LEU A 36 9.49 9.92 7.14
N ILE A 37 10.41 10.15 8.06
CA ILE A 37 10.98 11.47 8.36
C ILE A 37 12.22 11.65 7.50
N ARG A 38 12.31 12.77 6.75
CA ARG A 38 13.33 12.98 5.73
C ARG A 38 14.28 14.12 6.00
N THR A 39 13.83 15.09 6.79
CA THR A 39 14.61 16.30 7.11
C THR A 39 14.60 16.59 8.60
N ASP A 40 15.52 17.42 9.05
CA ASP A 40 15.55 17.90 10.44
C ASP A 40 14.31 18.74 10.76
N ALA A 41 13.75 19.47 9.78
CA ALA A 41 12.50 20.21 9.96
C ALA A 41 11.35 19.24 10.24
N GLY A 42 11.22 18.16 9.46
CA GLY A 42 10.26 17.11 9.69
C GLY A 42 10.42 16.45 11.06
N ARG A 43 11.65 16.15 11.45
CA ARG A 43 11.98 15.59 12.77
C ARG A 43 11.51 16.50 13.91
N LYS A 44 11.84 17.78 13.85
CA LYS A 44 11.44 18.77 14.88
C LYS A 44 9.91 18.91 15.00
N ILE A 45 9.19 18.79 13.89
CA ILE A 45 7.71 18.82 13.90
C ILE A 45 7.18 17.53 14.53
N PHE A 46 7.70 16.39 14.10
CA PHE A 46 7.26 15.08 14.59
C PHE A 46 7.48 14.93 16.11
N GLU A 47 8.65 15.33 16.62
CA GLU A 47 8.99 15.28 18.05
C GLU A 47 8.00 16.05 18.94
N LYS A 48 7.40 17.13 18.45
CA LYS A 48 6.39 17.90 19.19
C LYS A 48 5.07 17.17 19.42
N ILE A 49 4.75 16.21 18.54
CA ILE A 49 3.49 15.47 18.56
C ILE A 49 3.69 13.98 18.88
N ALA A 50 4.92 13.52 18.99
CA ALA A 50 5.26 12.11 19.17
C ALA A 50 4.63 11.48 20.41
N THR A 51 4.45 12.25 21.49
CA THR A 51 3.85 11.79 22.74
C THR A 51 2.36 11.47 22.62
N ASP A 52 1.70 11.95 21.58
CA ASP A 52 0.27 11.73 21.36
C ASP A 52 -0.02 10.40 20.62
N PHE A 53 1.03 9.68 20.24
CA PHE A 53 0.93 8.45 19.44
C PHE A 53 1.63 7.27 20.11
N GLN A 54 1.12 6.08 19.85
CA GLN A 54 1.86 4.85 20.09
C GLN A 54 2.83 4.66 18.91
N LEU A 55 4.12 4.63 19.20
CA LEU A 55 5.17 4.62 18.19
C LEU A 55 6.06 3.39 18.34
N LYS A 56 6.51 2.88 17.20
CA LYS A 56 7.59 1.90 17.11
C LYS A 56 8.51 2.27 15.97
N GLU A 57 9.78 2.43 16.27
CA GLU A 57 10.79 2.65 15.24
C GLU A 57 11.12 1.33 14.54
N VAL A 58 11.24 1.38 13.22
CA VAL A 58 11.61 0.26 12.35
C VAL A 58 12.69 0.72 11.37
N SER A 59 13.44 -0.22 10.79
CA SER A 59 14.39 0.11 9.73
C SER A 59 13.69 0.66 8.51
N TYR A 60 14.35 1.51 7.73
CA TYR A 60 13.80 2.01 6.47
C TYR A 60 13.44 0.86 5.52
N GLU A 61 14.33 -0.13 5.43
CA GLU A 61 14.17 -1.32 4.58
C GLU A 61 12.91 -2.10 4.93
N ASP A 62 12.66 -2.31 6.22
CA ASP A 62 11.47 -3.02 6.71
C ASP A 62 10.20 -2.19 6.47
N GLY A 63 10.25 -0.89 6.73
CA GLY A 63 9.14 0.03 6.51
C GLY A 63 8.69 0.09 5.05
N VAL A 64 9.63 0.08 4.09
CA VAL A 64 9.29 0.22 2.68
C VAL A 64 9.18 -1.10 1.92
N ARG A 65 9.54 -2.24 2.52
CA ARG A 65 9.54 -3.56 1.87
C ARG A 65 8.23 -3.87 1.16
N SER A 66 7.11 -3.62 1.82
CA SER A 66 5.76 -3.84 1.26
C SER A 66 5.12 -2.56 0.72
N ASN A 67 5.85 -1.44 0.71
CA ASN A 67 5.44 -0.14 0.19
C ASN A 67 6.28 0.29 -1.03
N PRO A 68 6.30 -0.49 -2.11
CA PRO A 68 7.18 -0.23 -3.27
C PRO A 68 6.88 1.11 -3.94
N ALA A 69 5.71 1.70 -3.71
CA ALA A 69 5.36 3.03 -4.19
C ALA A 69 6.33 4.12 -3.68
N GLU A 70 7.07 3.87 -2.61
CA GLU A 70 8.09 4.76 -2.07
C GLU A 70 9.24 5.00 -3.07
N TYR A 71 9.72 3.95 -3.71
CA TYR A 71 10.91 4.00 -4.59
C TYR A 71 10.63 3.57 -6.04
N LYS A 72 9.49 2.93 -6.32
CA LYS A 72 9.15 2.41 -7.65
C LYS A 72 7.76 2.89 -8.09
N SER A 73 7.67 3.43 -9.29
CA SER A 73 6.38 3.73 -9.89
C SER A 73 5.69 2.47 -10.38
N CYS A 74 4.35 2.46 -10.37
CA CYS A 74 3.59 1.40 -11.02
C CYS A 74 4.01 1.26 -12.49
N ALA A 75 4.04 0.02 -12.98
CA ALA A 75 4.26 -0.23 -14.40
C ALA A 75 3.16 0.47 -15.22
N ARG A 76 3.54 1.03 -16.36
CA ARG A 76 2.57 1.64 -17.26
C ARG A 76 1.70 0.52 -17.86
N PRO A 77 0.37 0.56 -17.70
CA PRO A 77 -0.50 -0.43 -18.30
C PRO A 77 -0.38 -0.42 -19.82
N ILE A 78 -0.37 -1.61 -20.44
CA ILE A 78 -0.27 -1.76 -21.90
C ILE A 78 -1.42 -1.03 -22.60
N GLN A 79 -2.60 -1.09 -22.01
CA GLN A 79 -3.84 -0.50 -22.57
C GLN A 79 -3.96 1.02 -22.32
N ARG A 80 -2.98 1.67 -21.70
CA ARG A 80 -3.11 3.07 -21.29
C ARG A 80 -3.43 4.02 -22.45
N ASN A 81 -2.77 3.88 -23.58
CA ASN A 81 -3.02 4.75 -24.71
C ASN A 81 -4.41 4.51 -25.27
N THR A 82 -4.76 3.25 -25.55
CA THR A 82 -6.09 2.86 -26.02
C THR A 82 -7.21 3.33 -25.09
N PHE A 83 -6.97 3.28 -23.76
CA PHE A 83 -7.93 3.77 -22.77
C PHE A 83 -8.21 5.28 -22.96
N PHE A 84 -7.19 6.09 -23.18
CA PHE A 84 -7.38 7.54 -23.35
C PHE A 84 -8.00 7.89 -24.70
N ASP A 85 -7.72 7.10 -25.75
CA ASP A 85 -8.37 7.26 -27.06
C ASP A 85 -9.86 6.91 -26.95
N ASP A 86 -10.19 5.78 -26.34
CA ASP A 86 -11.57 5.34 -26.12
C ASP A 86 -12.36 6.31 -25.20
N MET A 87 -11.72 6.88 -24.19
CA MET A 87 -12.33 7.86 -23.29
C MET A 87 -12.86 9.10 -24.01
N GLN A 88 -12.33 9.42 -25.18
CA GLN A 88 -12.81 10.56 -25.98
C GLN A 88 -14.11 10.25 -26.75
N SER A 89 -14.41 8.98 -27.01
CA SER A 89 -15.49 8.55 -27.89
C SER A 89 -16.52 7.61 -27.26
N MET A 90 -16.14 6.88 -26.22
CA MET A 90 -16.99 5.89 -25.56
C MET A 90 -17.73 6.47 -24.35
N LYS A 91 -18.92 5.94 -24.05
CA LYS A 91 -19.63 6.21 -22.81
C LYS A 91 -18.97 5.53 -21.62
N PHE A 92 -19.18 6.06 -20.42
CA PHE A 92 -18.58 5.53 -19.19
C PHE A 92 -18.87 4.04 -18.97
N GLU A 93 -20.12 3.61 -19.20
CA GLU A 93 -20.55 2.22 -19.01
C GLU A 93 -19.83 1.25 -19.96
N GLU A 94 -19.44 1.73 -21.14
CA GLU A 94 -18.69 0.95 -22.14
C GLU A 94 -17.22 0.85 -21.74
N LEU A 95 -16.64 1.96 -21.23
CA LEU A 95 -15.29 2.00 -20.68
C LEU A 95 -15.17 1.07 -19.48
N GLU A 96 -16.13 1.10 -18.56
CA GLU A 96 -16.16 0.24 -17.39
C GLU A 96 -16.16 -1.25 -17.82
N LYS A 97 -17.04 -1.64 -18.73
CA LYS A 97 -17.08 -3.01 -19.25
C LYS A 97 -15.78 -3.45 -19.91
N LYS A 98 -15.10 -2.53 -20.60
CA LYS A 98 -13.88 -2.84 -21.36
C LYS A 98 -12.64 -2.91 -20.45
N TYR A 99 -12.52 -2.00 -19.47
CA TYR A 99 -11.30 -1.78 -18.71
C TYR A 99 -11.38 -2.20 -17.23
N ALA A 100 -12.57 -2.14 -16.63
CA ALA A 100 -12.80 -2.52 -15.22
C ALA A 100 -13.44 -3.90 -15.08
N ALA A 101 -13.50 -4.70 -16.14
CA ALA A 101 -14.00 -6.06 -16.06
C ALA A 101 -13.28 -6.85 -14.97
N PRO A 102 -14.00 -7.57 -14.10
CA PRO A 102 -13.39 -8.30 -12.99
C PRO A 102 -12.38 -9.32 -13.53
N ILE A 103 -11.17 -9.29 -12.96
CA ILE A 103 -10.12 -10.26 -13.30
C ILE A 103 -10.68 -11.66 -13.00
N LYS A 104 -10.81 -12.49 -14.03
CA LYS A 104 -11.22 -13.90 -13.87
C LYS A 104 -10.15 -14.63 -13.07
N VAL A 105 -10.33 -14.72 -11.75
CA VAL A 105 -9.42 -15.44 -10.88
C VAL A 105 -9.55 -16.93 -11.16
N SER A 106 -8.44 -17.59 -11.49
CA SER A 106 -8.44 -19.03 -11.76
C SER A 106 -8.92 -19.81 -10.54
N LEU A 107 -9.55 -20.98 -10.76
CA LEU A 107 -9.98 -21.87 -9.68
C LEU A 107 -8.83 -22.20 -8.71
N LYS A 108 -7.62 -22.42 -9.22
CA LYS A 108 -6.42 -22.66 -8.40
C LYS A 108 -6.14 -21.49 -7.45
N THR A 109 -6.27 -20.26 -7.93
CA THR A 109 -6.05 -19.04 -7.12
C THR A 109 -7.16 -18.87 -6.09
N LYS A 110 -8.42 -19.16 -6.43
CA LYS A 110 -9.55 -19.14 -5.48
C LYS A 110 -9.32 -20.13 -4.35
N VAL A 111 -8.98 -21.39 -4.66
CA VAL A 111 -8.71 -22.43 -3.67
C VAL A 111 -7.53 -22.04 -2.79
N LYS A 112 -6.42 -21.56 -3.37
CA LYS A 112 -5.26 -21.10 -2.60
C LYS A 112 -5.61 -19.96 -1.63
N ASN A 113 -6.42 -19.00 -2.06
CA ASN A 113 -6.85 -17.87 -1.22
C ASN A 113 -7.79 -18.34 -0.09
N THR A 114 -8.70 -19.28 -0.38
CA THR A 114 -9.59 -19.87 0.63
C THR A 114 -8.80 -20.64 1.68
N ILE A 115 -7.84 -21.48 1.27
CA ILE A 115 -6.95 -22.20 2.21
C ILE A 115 -6.16 -21.22 3.06
N LYS A 116 -5.57 -20.18 2.46
CA LYS A 116 -4.83 -19.15 3.19
C LYS A 116 -5.71 -18.39 4.20
N PHE A 117 -6.95 -18.12 3.84
CA PHE A 117 -7.93 -17.49 4.74
C PHE A 117 -8.27 -18.44 5.92
N MET A 118 -8.58 -19.72 5.64
CA MET A 118 -8.89 -20.70 6.67
C MET A 118 -7.72 -20.89 7.64
N LEU A 119 -6.48 -20.99 7.14
CA LEU A 119 -5.29 -21.11 7.98
C LEU A 119 -5.08 -19.88 8.88
N ARG A 120 -5.43 -18.68 8.41
CA ARG A 120 -5.39 -17.47 9.23
C ARG A 120 -6.43 -17.49 10.34
N VAL A 121 -7.66 -17.91 10.02
CA VAL A 121 -8.75 -18.01 11.01
C VAL A 121 -8.44 -19.06 12.06
N ILE A 122 -7.93 -20.23 11.68
CA ILE A 122 -7.58 -21.31 12.61
C ILE A 122 -6.29 -20.98 13.41
N GLY A 123 -5.32 -20.32 12.78
CA GLY A 123 -4.08 -19.90 13.44
C GLY A 123 -4.24 -18.72 14.41
N GLY A 124 -5.26 -17.89 14.26
CA GLY A 124 -5.57 -16.75 15.12
C GLY A 124 -6.31 -17.10 16.42
N GLN A 125 -6.65 -18.36 16.64
CA GLN A 125 -7.30 -18.84 17.88
C GLN A 125 -6.32 -19.45 18.91
N ARG A 126 -5.02 -19.18 18.78
CA ARG A 126 -4.09 -19.50 19.88
C ARG A 126 -3.73 -18.21 20.61
N VAL A 127 -4.34 -18.09 21.78
CA VAL A 127 -4.15 -17.13 22.89
C VAL A 127 -2.73 -16.67 23.06
#